data_5725bbbd592ee86d4419ca4b6b3c3301
#
_entry.id   5725bbbd592ee86d4419ca4b6b3c3301
#
_cell.length_a   1.000
_cell.length_b   1.000
_cell.length_c   1.000
_cell.angle_alpha   90.00
_cell.angle_beta   90.00
_cell.angle_gamma   90.00
#
_symmetry.space_group_name_H-M   'P 1'
#
loop_
_entity.id
_entity.type
_entity.pdbx_description
1 polymer ?
#
loop_
_entity_poly.entity_id
_entity_poly.type
_entity_poly.pdbx_seq_one_letter_code
_entity_poly.pdbx_strand_id
1 'polypeptide(L)'
;MPTVSVSWWSGDPQGPGAGNRWQDFHGEKRSNQTHQSTTDAEAKLLRKRPGKEAKLCFAAHAAMENRHGLCVDLQVTPSVGVSESQTAVSQIRDLGSSGVRPKSAGGDKGYHTKEFVQGCRQLGLAPHVAAVKDRQVEGLDGRTTKAKGYQTSQRLRKRIEEIFGWMGVIETGSKVPR
;
A
#
# COMPACT_ATOMS: atom_id res chain seq x y z
N MET A 1 -20.13 11.20 1.19
CA MET A 1 -20.07 9.94 1.94
C MET A 1 -18.62 9.67 2.28
N PRO A 2 -18.28 9.25 3.50
CA PRO A 2 -16.89 9.00 3.85
C PRO A 2 -16.36 7.79 3.10
N THR A 3 -15.25 7.99 2.42
CA THR A 3 -14.49 6.96 1.69
C THR A 3 -13.07 6.99 2.21
N VAL A 4 -12.49 5.84 2.49
CA VAL A 4 -11.06 5.71 2.75
C VAL A 4 -10.36 5.15 1.51
N SER A 5 -9.15 5.59 1.26
CA SER A 5 -8.24 4.98 0.32
C SER A 5 -7.12 4.28 1.06
N VAL A 6 -6.70 3.14 0.55
CA VAL A 6 -5.61 2.35 1.08
C VAL A 6 -4.51 2.24 0.03
N SER A 7 -3.28 2.28 0.46
CA SER A 7 -2.10 2.09 -0.36
C SER A 7 -0.95 1.60 0.51
N TRP A 8 0.07 1.05 -0.13
CA TRP A 8 1.28 0.64 0.55
C TRP A 8 2.51 1.23 -0.14
N TRP A 9 3.58 1.34 0.60
CA TRP A 9 4.85 1.85 0.13
C TRP A 9 6.01 1.09 0.76
N SER A 10 7.02 0.74 -0.04
CA SER A 10 8.28 0.23 0.45
C SER A 10 9.31 1.35 0.38
N GLY A 11 9.63 1.94 1.51
CA GLY A 11 10.61 3.01 1.61
C GLY A 11 12.01 2.55 1.26
N ASP A 12 12.79 3.46 0.71
CA ASP A 12 14.23 3.34 0.61
C ASP A 12 14.83 4.04 1.83
N PRO A 13 15.36 3.32 2.82
CA PRO A 13 15.97 3.93 3.98
C PRO A 13 17.29 4.67 3.66
N GLN A 14 17.76 4.56 2.43
CA GLN A 14 18.94 5.28 1.97
C GLN A 14 18.63 6.00 0.66
N GLY A 15 18.84 7.31 0.64
CA GLY A 15 18.65 8.17 -0.51
C GLY A 15 19.42 7.72 -1.75
N PRO A 16 19.23 8.41 -2.91
CA PRO A 16 19.82 8.00 -4.19
C PRO A 16 21.33 8.11 -4.13
N GLY A 17 22.03 7.01 -3.88
CA GLY A 17 23.48 7.12 -3.89
C GLY A 17 24.34 5.89 -3.72
N ALA A 18 23.86 4.81 -3.23
CA ALA A 18 24.67 3.61 -3.10
C ALA A 18 24.01 2.41 -3.77
N GLY A 19 24.04 2.37 -5.09
CA GLY A 19 23.79 1.13 -5.80
C GLY A 19 24.73 0.07 -5.24
N ASN A 20 24.17 -0.95 -4.61
CA ASN A 20 24.98 -2.05 -4.10
C ASN A 20 25.65 -2.76 -5.29
N ARG A 21 26.91 -2.41 -5.57
CA ARG A 21 27.73 -2.99 -6.65
C ARG A 21 27.96 -4.49 -6.48
N TRP A 22 27.58 -5.06 -5.34
CA TRP A 22 27.88 -6.43 -4.95
C TRP A 22 26.59 -7.26 -4.92
N GLN A 23 26.02 -7.54 -6.10
CA GLN A 23 24.87 -8.45 -6.21
C GLN A 23 25.24 -9.90 -5.86
N ASP A 24 26.50 -10.27 -6.03
CA ASP A 24 27.07 -11.58 -5.70
C ASP A 24 28.30 -11.42 -4.82
N PHE A 25 28.14 -11.62 -3.53
CA PHE A 25 29.28 -11.73 -2.62
C PHE A 25 29.66 -13.21 -2.53
N HIS A 26 30.83 -13.56 -2.99
CA HIS A 26 31.35 -14.94 -3.07
C HIS A 26 30.53 -15.91 -3.95
N GLY A 27 29.84 -15.42 -4.98
CA GLY A 27 29.06 -16.27 -5.89
C GLY A 27 27.73 -16.75 -5.31
N GLU A 28 27.33 -16.32 -4.12
CA GLU A 28 26.05 -16.69 -3.51
C GLU A 28 24.97 -15.62 -3.77
N LYS A 29 23.85 -16.06 -4.34
CA LYS A 29 22.69 -15.20 -4.54
C LYS A 29 22.06 -14.85 -3.19
N ARG A 30 22.08 -13.59 -2.82
CA ARG A 30 21.42 -13.11 -1.59
C ARG A 30 19.91 -13.26 -1.67
N SER A 31 19.34 -13.87 -0.65
CA SER A 31 17.91 -14.04 -0.49
C SER A 31 17.53 -13.91 1.01
N ASN A 32 16.24 -13.76 1.28
CA ASN A 32 15.74 -13.73 2.66
C ASN A 32 15.91 -15.05 3.42
N GLN A 33 16.20 -16.16 2.71
CA GLN A 33 16.52 -17.47 3.31
C GLN A 33 17.97 -17.61 3.68
N THR A 34 18.87 -16.93 2.95
CA THR A 34 20.32 -17.09 3.12
C THR A 34 20.97 -15.93 3.86
N HIS A 35 20.34 -14.75 3.86
CA HIS A 35 20.91 -13.53 4.45
C HIS A 35 19.87 -12.79 5.29
N GLN A 36 20.33 -12.25 6.41
CA GLN A 36 19.55 -11.43 7.33
C GLN A 36 20.34 -10.14 7.62
N SER A 37 19.63 -9.05 7.84
CA SER A 37 20.27 -7.82 8.31
C SER A 37 20.87 -8.01 9.69
N THR A 38 22.10 -7.57 9.88
CA THR A 38 22.76 -7.58 11.20
C THR A 38 22.29 -6.44 12.09
N THR A 39 21.76 -5.36 11.51
CA THR A 39 21.28 -4.19 12.24
C THR A 39 19.80 -4.35 12.61
N ASP A 40 18.99 -4.90 11.69
CA ASP A 40 17.57 -5.09 11.86
C ASP A 40 17.13 -6.41 11.20
N ALA A 41 16.95 -7.43 12.01
CA ALA A 41 16.62 -8.79 11.59
C ALA A 41 15.22 -8.91 10.93
N GLU A 42 14.33 -7.97 11.20
CA GLU A 42 12.97 -7.96 10.64
C GLU A 42 12.91 -7.33 9.25
N ALA A 43 13.88 -6.48 8.90
CA ALA A 43 14.00 -5.92 7.55
C ALA A 43 14.27 -7.03 6.54
N LYS A 44 13.44 -7.12 5.50
CA LYS A 44 13.53 -8.16 4.48
C LYS A 44 13.84 -7.55 3.11
N LEU A 45 14.54 -8.32 2.29
CA LEU A 45 14.80 -7.96 0.90
C LEU A 45 13.50 -7.98 0.11
N LEU A 46 13.13 -6.83 -0.44
CA LEU A 46 12.00 -6.68 -1.35
C LEU A 46 12.48 -6.10 -2.68
N ARG A 47 12.00 -6.68 -3.77
CA ARG A 47 12.17 -6.15 -5.13
C ARG A 47 10.85 -5.58 -5.61
N LYS A 48 10.77 -4.27 -5.79
CA LYS A 48 9.53 -3.58 -6.19
C LYS A 48 9.01 -4.01 -7.56
N ARG A 49 9.88 -4.41 -8.47
CA ARG A 49 9.54 -4.92 -9.82
C ARG A 49 10.72 -5.64 -10.47
N PRO A 50 10.50 -6.51 -11.46
CA PRO A 50 11.59 -7.13 -12.22
C PRO A 50 12.57 -6.08 -12.77
N GLY A 51 13.86 -6.37 -12.74
CA GLY A 51 14.92 -5.47 -13.20
C GLY A 51 15.32 -4.37 -12.22
N LYS A 52 14.65 -4.22 -11.07
CA LYS A 52 15.07 -3.32 -10.00
C LYS A 52 15.87 -4.07 -8.94
N GLU A 53 16.74 -3.33 -8.25
CA GLU A 53 17.49 -3.82 -7.11
C GLU A 53 16.56 -4.26 -5.98
N ALA A 54 16.93 -5.32 -5.27
CA ALA A 54 16.27 -5.70 -4.03
C ALA A 54 16.87 -4.90 -2.87
N LYS A 55 16.02 -4.32 -2.03
CA LYS A 55 16.42 -3.51 -0.87
C LYS A 55 15.85 -4.09 0.41
N LEU A 56 16.61 -3.98 1.49
CA LEU A 56 16.09 -4.26 2.83
C LEU A 56 15.12 -3.15 3.21
N CYS A 57 13.87 -3.51 3.49
CA CYS A 57 12.85 -2.53 3.81
C CYS A 57 11.67 -3.14 4.56
N PHE A 58 10.84 -2.26 5.09
CA PHE A 58 9.50 -2.54 5.57
C PHE A 58 8.47 -2.06 4.54
N ALA A 59 7.24 -2.53 4.67
CA ALA A 59 6.10 -2.02 3.93
C ALA A 59 5.29 -1.08 4.83
N ALA A 60 5.05 0.15 4.37
CA ALA A 60 4.16 1.09 5.02
C ALA A 60 2.78 1.05 4.34
N HIS A 61 1.73 0.85 5.12
CA HIS A 61 0.35 0.80 4.67
C HIS A 61 -0.39 2.01 5.23
N ALA A 62 -0.90 2.87 4.36
CA ALA A 62 -1.63 4.06 4.76
C ALA A 62 -3.12 3.95 4.42
N ALA A 63 -3.95 4.42 5.33
CA ALA A 63 -5.37 4.68 5.09
C ALA A 63 -5.62 6.20 5.14
N MET A 64 -6.27 6.74 4.12
CA MET A 64 -6.54 8.16 3.98
C MET A 64 -8.05 8.42 3.87
N GLU A 65 -8.54 9.41 4.59
CA GLU A 65 -9.89 9.94 4.38
C GLU A 65 -9.90 10.82 3.13
N ASN A 66 -10.76 10.49 2.15
CA ASN A 66 -10.71 11.09 0.81
C ASN A 66 -11.21 12.52 0.73
N ARG A 67 -12.05 12.98 1.65
CA ARG A 67 -12.64 14.31 1.59
C ARG A 67 -11.60 15.41 1.86
N HIS A 68 -10.81 15.22 2.91
CA HIS A 68 -9.84 16.20 3.38
C HIS A 68 -8.40 15.78 3.11
N GLY A 69 -8.16 14.53 2.71
CA GLY A 69 -6.81 14.01 2.47
C GLY A 69 -6.03 13.69 3.74
N LEU A 70 -6.74 13.45 4.85
CA LEU A 70 -6.10 13.15 6.14
C LEU A 70 -5.69 11.68 6.21
N CYS A 71 -4.45 11.41 6.61
CA CYS A 71 -4.04 10.08 7.00
C CYS A 71 -4.76 9.70 8.30
N VAL A 72 -5.57 8.65 8.25
CA VAL A 72 -6.39 8.20 9.39
C VAL A 72 -5.84 6.95 10.05
N ASP A 73 -4.96 6.23 9.37
CA ASP A 73 -4.19 5.12 9.92
C ASP A 73 -2.92 4.89 9.11
N LEU A 74 -1.86 4.47 9.79
CA LEU A 74 -0.58 4.10 9.20
C LEU A 74 -0.02 2.89 9.93
N GLN A 75 0.21 1.81 9.21
CA GLN A 75 0.82 0.59 9.75
C GLN A 75 2.10 0.26 9.01
N VAL A 76 3.06 -0.29 9.73
CA VAL A 76 4.33 -0.77 9.17
C VAL A 76 4.40 -2.27 9.41
N THR A 77 4.70 -3.03 8.35
CA THR A 77 4.82 -4.49 8.40
C THR A 77 6.13 -4.93 7.77
N PRO A 78 6.61 -6.15 8.05
CA PRO A 78 7.65 -6.75 7.22
C PRO A 78 7.23 -6.72 5.74
N SER A 79 8.18 -6.43 4.86
CA SER A 79 7.92 -6.26 3.43
C SER A 79 7.59 -7.58 2.69
N VAL A 80 7.74 -8.72 3.36
CA VAL A 80 7.53 -10.07 2.81
C VAL A 80 6.68 -10.89 3.77
N GLY A 81 5.80 -11.72 3.21
CA GLY A 81 4.95 -12.64 3.98
C GLY A 81 3.64 -12.03 4.50
N VAL A 82 3.40 -10.76 4.24
CA VAL A 82 2.15 -10.07 4.63
C VAL A 82 1.38 -9.66 3.39
N SER A 83 0.08 -9.98 3.36
CA SER A 83 -0.80 -9.60 2.26
C SER A 83 -1.24 -8.13 2.43
N GLU A 84 -0.97 -7.31 1.41
CA GLU A 84 -1.44 -5.91 1.35
C GLU A 84 -2.96 -5.82 1.50
N SER A 85 -3.68 -6.75 0.87
CA SER A 85 -5.14 -6.81 0.93
C SER A 85 -5.64 -7.11 2.35
N GLN A 86 -4.99 -8.04 3.07
CA GLN A 86 -5.34 -8.38 4.45
C GLN A 86 -5.05 -7.21 5.39
N THR A 87 -3.88 -6.60 5.26
CA THR A 87 -3.50 -5.43 6.06
C THR A 87 -4.51 -4.30 5.87
N ALA A 88 -4.87 -3.97 4.63
CA ALA A 88 -5.84 -2.92 4.34
C ALA A 88 -7.23 -3.23 4.93
N VAL A 89 -7.70 -4.48 4.86
CA VAL A 89 -8.97 -4.89 5.47
C VAL A 89 -8.91 -4.79 6.99
N SER A 90 -7.77 -5.15 7.60
CA SER A 90 -7.55 -5.00 9.05
C SER A 90 -7.58 -3.53 9.46
N GLN A 91 -6.84 -2.66 8.77
CA GLN A 91 -6.86 -1.22 9.01
C GLN A 91 -8.27 -0.65 8.98
N ILE A 92 -9.06 -1.02 7.96
CA ILE A 92 -10.44 -0.54 7.83
C ILE A 92 -11.32 -1.04 8.99
N ARG A 93 -11.12 -2.26 9.46
CA ARG A 93 -11.83 -2.82 10.62
C ARG A 93 -11.48 -2.05 11.88
N ASP A 94 -10.20 -1.77 12.10
CA ASP A 94 -9.69 -1.09 13.28
C ASP A 94 -10.17 0.38 13.33
N LEU A 95 -10.23 1.03 12.17
CA LEU A 95 -10.87 2.36 12.03
C LEU A 95 -12.34 2.33 12.46
N GLY A 96 -13.08 1.27 12.12
CA GLY A 96 -14.46 1.07 12.56
C GLY A 96 -14.58 1.03 14.08
N SER A 97 -13.65 0.38 14.75
CA SER A 97 -13.56 0.29 16.22
C SER A 97 -13.23 1.65 16.86
N SER A 98 -12.46 2.49 16.17
CA SER A 98 -12.11 3.85 16.60
C SER A 98 -13.18 4.89 16.27
N GLY A 99 -14.37 4.47 15.81
CA GLY A 99 -15.50 5.37 15.51
C GLY A 99 -15.49 5.93 14.07
N VAL A 100 -14.45 5.67 13.29
CA VAL A 100 -14.39 6.07 11.87
C VAL A 100 -15.09 5.00 11.02
N ARG A 101 -16.29 5.30 10.55
CA ARG A 101 -17.12 4.34 9.79
C ARG A 101 -17.19 4.73 8.31
N PRO A 102 -16.24 4.30 7.48
CA PRO A 102 -16.31 4.55 6.04
C PRO A 102 -17.48 3.78 5.42
N LYS A 103 -18.00 4.28 4.30
CA LYS A 103 -19.02 3.58 3.50
C LYS A 103 -18.44 2.89 2.28
N SER A 104 -17.22 3.27 1.91
CA SER A 104 -16.51 2.66 0.79
C SER A 104 -15.00 2.72 1.02
N ALA A 105 -14.29 1.77 0.44
CA ALA A 105 -12.85 1.71 0.47
C ALA A 105 -12.30 1.80 -0.96
N GLY A 106 -11.40 2.75 -1.21
CA GLY A 106 -10.74 2.96 -2.49
C GLY A 106 -9.37 2.27 -2.52
N GLY A 107 -9.07 1.55 -3.58
CA GLY A 107 -7.77 0.93 -3.81
C GLY A 107 -7.34 1.03 -5.26
N ASP A 108 -6.05 0.89 -5.51
CA ASP A 108 -5.49 0.79 -6.85
C ASP A 108 -5.71 -0.61 -7.46
N LYS A 109 -5.06 -0.90 -8.58
CA LYS A 109 -5.16 -2.20 -9.25
C LYS A 109 -4.57 -3.36 -8.44
N GLY A 110 -3.65 -3.09 -7.51
CA GLY A 110 -3.08 -4.09 -6.60
C GLY A 110 -4.13 -4.71 -5.69
N TYR A 111 -5.11 -3.90 -5.28
CA TYR A 111 -6.24 -4.35 -4.46
C TYR A 111 -7.38 -5.00 -5.26
N HIS A 112 -7.23 -5.21 -6.57
CA HIS A 112 -8.21 -5.95 -7.39
C HIS A 112 -8.10 -7.46 -7.11
N THR A 113 -8.31 -7.85 -5.87
CA THR A 113 -8.21 -9.20 -5.34
C THR A 113 -9.53 -9.63 -4.70
N LYS A 114 -9.82 -10.94 -4.76
CA LYS A 114 -11.00 -11.51 -4.08
C LYS A 114 -10.98 -11.20 -2.59
N GLU A 115 -9.81 -11.29 -1.97
CA GLU A 115 -9.59 -11.05 -0.54
C GLU A 115 -10.01 -9.64 -0.12
N PHE A 116 -9.53 -8.61 -0.81
CA PHE A 116 -9.90 -7.22 -0.49
C PHE A 116 -11.38 -6.94 -0.75
N VAL A 117 -11.91 -7.37 -1.89
CA VAL A 117 -13.31 -7.13 -2.26
C VAL A 117 -14.26 -7.80 -1.27
N GLN A 118 -14.02 -9.05 -0.92
CA GLN A 118 -14.82 -9.78 0.07
C GLN A 118 -14.66 -9.20 1.47
N GLY A 119 -13.44 -8.84 1.89
CA GLY A 119 -13.19 -8.19 3.17
C GLY A 119 -13.98 -6.88 3.31
N CYS A 120 -13.98 -6.03 2.28
CA CYS A 120 -14.81 -4.82 2.26
C CYS A 120 -16.30 -5.15 2.39
N ARG A 121 -16.79 -6.15 1.65
CA ARG A 121 -18.21 -6.56 1.71
C ARG A 121 -18.62 -7.08 3.09
N GLN A 122 -17.77 -7.87 3.72
CA GLN A 122 -18.00 -8.37 5.09
C GLN A 122 -18.08 -7.24 6.12
N LEU A 123 -17.33 -6.16 5.89
CA LEU A 123 -17.38 -4.95 6.73
C LEU A 123 -18.52 -3.99 6.33
N GLY A 124 -19.37 -4.35 5.37
CA GLY A 124 -20.49 -3.52 4.89
C GLY A 124 -20.06 -2.34 4.00
N LEU A 125 -18.85 -2.38 3.43
CA LEU A 125 -18.32 -1.31 2.59
C LEU A 125 -18.46 -1.62 1.09
N ALA A 126 -18.58 -0.56 0.29
CA ALA A 126 -18.47 -0.66 -1.16
C ALA A 126 -16.98 -0.67 -1.56
N PRO A 127 -16.48 -1.73 -2.24
CA PRO A 127 -15.10 -1.78 -2.72
C PRO A 127 -14.96 -0.93 -3.99
N HIS A 128 -14.28 0.19 -3.89
CA HIS A 128 -13.98 1.09 -5.01
C HIS A 128 -12.57 0.84 -5.55
N VAL A 129 -12.34 -0.35 -6.09
CA VAL A 129 -11.03 -0.79 -6.60
C VAL A 129 -10.92 -0.52 -8.09
N ALA A 130 -9.75 -0.06 -8.55
CA ALA A 130 -9.49 0.10 -9.98
C ALA A 130 -9.49 -1.27 -10.67
N ALA A 131 -10.38 -1.44 -11.65
CA ALA A 131 -10.52 -2.70 -12.36
C ALA A 131 -9.26 -3.04 -13.18
N VAL A 132 -8.88 -4.29 -13.17
CA VAL A 132 -7.87 -4.86 -14.07
C VAL A 132 -8.62 -5.40 -15.30
N LYS A 133 -8.16 -5.02 -16.49
CA LYS A 133 -8.74 -5.51 -17.74
C LYS A 133 -8.68 -7.05 -17.78
N ASP A 134 -9.74 -7.66 -18.28
CA ASP A 134 -9.85 -9.11 -18.48
C ASP A 134 -9.76 -9.96 -17.19
N ARG A 135 -9.84 -9.32 -16.02
CA ARG A 135 -9.88 -9.99 -14.72
C ARG A 135 -11.16 -9.66 -13.98
N GLN A 136 -11.98 -10.67 -13.75
CA GLN A 136 -13.17 -10.53 -12.92
C GLN A 136 -12.88 -10.94 -11.47
N VAL A 137 -13.43 -10.19 -10.54
CA VAL A 137 -13.37 -10.50 -9.10
C VAL A 137 -14.80 -10.52 -8.56
N GLU A 138 -15.15 -11.60 -7.90
CA GLU A 138 -16.46 -11.78 -7.28
C GLU A 138 -16.76 -10.65 -6.28
N GLY A 139 -17.94 -10.08 -6.38
CA GLY A 139 -18.37 -8.93 -5.55
C GLY A 139 -18.02 -7.55 -6.11
N LEU A 140 -17.29 -7.48 -7.22
CA LEU A 140 -17.00 -6.24 -7.96
C LEU A 140 -17.72 -6.28 -9.31
N ASP A 141 -18.93 -5.81 -9.34
CA ASP A 141 -19.80 -5.82 -10.52
C ASP A 141 -20.15 -4.39 -11.03
N GLY A 142 -20.95 -4.35 -12.11
CA GLY A 142 -21.37 -3.09 -12.72
C GLY A 142 -22.19 -2.17 -11.79
N ARG A 143 -22.84 -2.69 -10.76
CA ARG A 143 -23.58 -1.88 -9.76
C ARG A 143 -22.60 -1.04 -8.94
N THR A 144 -21.43 -1.59 -8.64
CA THR A 144 -20.36 -0.88 -7.93
C THR A 144 -19.62 0.09 -8.86
N THR A 145 -19.17 -0.40 -10.03
CA THR A 145 -18.27 0.37 -10.92
C THR A 145 -18.96 1.50 -11.67
N LYS A 146 -20.29 1.40 -11.90
CA LYS A 146 -21.11 2.45 -12.55
C LYS A 146 -21.62 3.50 -11.55
N ALA A 147 -21.48 3.29 -10.25
CA ALA A 147 -21.93 4.24 -9.24
C ALA A 147 -21.12 5.56 -9.30
N LYS A 148 -21.81 6.70 -9.15
CA LYS A 148 -21.15 8.03 -9.10
C LYS A 148 -20.05 8.10 -8.03
N GLY A 149 -20.27 7.46 -6.87
CA GLY A 149 -19.30 7.40 -5.79
C GLY A 149 -18.01 6.67 -6.18
N TYR A 150 -18.09 5.63 -7.02
CA TYR A 150 -16.94 4.92 -7.52
C TYR A 150 -16.02 5.83 -8.34
N GLN A 151 -16.55 6.56 -9.31
CA GLN A 151 -15.77 7.45 -10.16
C GLN A 151 -15.07 8.56 -9.33
N THR A 152 -15.81 9.14 -8.39
CA THR A 152 -15.25 10.14 -7.46
C THR A 152 -14.11 9.55 -6.62
N SER A 153 -14.34 8.36 -6.06
CA SER A 153 -13.33 7.65 -5.26
C SER A 153 -12.08 7.33 -6.07
N GLN A 154 -12.22 6.87 -7.32
CA GLN A 154 -11.09 6.57 -8.19
C GLN A 154 -10.25 7.82 -8.54
N ARG A 155 -10.89 8.98 -8.62
CA ARG A 155 -10.18 10.26 -8.84
C ARG A 155 -9.43 10.71 -7.57
N LEU A 156 -10.09 10.65 -6.42
CA LEU A 156 -9.56 11.18 -5.17
C LEU A 156 -8.50 10.26 -4.53
N ARG A 157 -8.56 8.93 -4.76
CA ARG A 157 -7.62 7.99 -4.17
C ARG A 157 -6.14 8.30 -4.49
N LYS A 158 -5.88 9.00 -5.59
CA LYS A 158 -4.51 9.39 -5.97
C LYS A 158 -3.84 10.29 -4.94
N ARG A 159 -4.62 11.03 -4.15
CA ARG A 159 -4.08 11.89 -3.08
C ARG A 159 -3.31 11.11 -2.02
N ILE A 160 -3.57 9.81 -1.85
CA ILE A 160 -2.82 9.01 -0.88
C ILE A 160 -1.33 8.92 -1.25
N GLU A 161 -0.98 9.06 -2.53
CA GLU A 161 0.41 9.09 -2.99
C GLU A 161 1.16 10.30 -2.42
N GLU A 162 0.46 11.40 -2.11
CA GLU A 162 1.03 12.61 -1.50
C GLU A 162 1.58 12.31 -0.10
N ILE A 163 0.92 11.44 0.67
CA ILE A 163 1.37 11.03 2.01
C ILE A 163 2.77 10.42 1.93
N PHE A 164 2.98 9.50 0.99
CA PHE A 164 4.27 8.85 0.82
C PHE A 164 5.32 9.79 0.23
N GLY A 165 4.92 10.72 -0.63
CA GLY A 165 5.79 11.79 -1.12
C GLY A 165 6.30 12.68 0.03
N TRP A 166 5.43 13.04 0.96
CA TRP A 166 5.79 13.85 2.13
C TRP A 166 6.71 13.08 3.09
N MET A 167 6.44 11.81 3.35
CA MET A 167 7.30 10.96 4.17
C MET A 167 8.73 10.93 3.62
N GLY A 168 8.91 10.74 2.32
CA GLY A 168 10.23 10.74 1.69
C GLY A 168 10.96 12.09 1.79
N VAL A 169 10.24 13.21 1.73
CA VAL A 169 10.83 14.57 1.87
C VAL A 169 11.26 14.84 3.30
N ILE A 170 10.46 14.45 4.30
CA ILE A 170 10.78 14.68 5.71
C ILE A 170 11.99 13.83 6.12
N GLU A 171 12.02 12.57 5.72
CA GLU A 171 13.11 11.64 6.07
C GLU A 171 14.45 12.05 5.46
N THR A 172 14.46 12.51 4.23
CA THR A 172 15.71 12.87 3.53
C THR A 172 16.20 14.29 3.81
N GLY A 173 15.44 15.09 4.57
CA GLY A 173 15.76 16.51 4.80
C GLY A 173 15.77 17.35 3.51
N SER A 174 15.24 16.81 2.43
CA SER A 174 15.16 17.51 1.15
C SER A 174 14.20 18.68 1.26
N LYS A 175 14.71 19.89 1.05
CA LYS A 175 13.88 21.09 0.99
C LYS A 175 12.87 20.94 -0.15
N VAL A 176 11.59 21.10 0.14
CA VAL A 176 10.57 21.25 -0.89
C VAL A 176 10.97 22.45 -1.77
N PRO A 177 11.13 22.31 -3.08
CA PRO A 177 11.30 23.48 -3.94
C PRO A 177 10.09 24.41 -3.76
N ARG A 178 10.35 25.67 -3.46
CA ARG A 178 9.32 26.70 -3.39
C ARG A 178 8.79 27.02 -4.77
#